data_ef0287a3d9176b14960044ad11364ed8
#
_entry.id   ef0287a3d9176b14960044ad11364ed8
#
_cell.length_a   1.000
_cell.length_b   1.000
_cell.length_c   1.000
_cell.angle_alpha   90.00
_cell.angle_beta   90.00
_cell.angle_gamma   90.00
#
_symmetry.space_group_name_H-M   'P 1'
#
loop_
_entity.id
_entity.type
_entity.pdbx_description
1 polymer ?
#
loop_
_entity_poly.entity_id
_entity_poly.type
_entity_poly.pdbx_seq_one_letter_code
_entity_poly.pdbx_strand_id
1 'polypeptide(L)'
;MGFRENLKDELKYQDIRVKELADKTGISKRAIDHYLAERHTEPTAETAVKIAKELGVTVEYLVTGKNSEIPDNIKPEVISLIRDINHLSEKDIDFIKEMVKRLIISAEKI
;
A
#
# COMPACT_ATOMS: atom_id res chain seq x y z
N MET A 1 -10.77 -10.55 -6.12
CA MET A 1 -11.29 -9.38 -5.41
C MET A 1 -11.02 -8.14 -6.22
N GLY A 2 -11.92 -7.18 -6.15
CA GLY A 2 -11.78 -5.95 -6.94
C GLY A 2 -11.30 -4.77 -6.13
N PHE A 3 -11.30 -3.61 -6.78
CA PHE A 3 -10.84 -2.36 -6.18
C PHE A 3 -11.53 -2.05 -4.85
N ARG A 4 -12.86 -2.23 -4.78
CA ARG A 4 -13.63 -1.97 -3.57
C ARG A 4 -13.09 -2.72 -2.35
N GLU A 5 -12.95 -4.02 -2.49
CA GLU A 5 -12.52 -4.89 -1.39
C GLU A 5 -11.07 -4.60 -1.00
N ASN A 6 -10.21 -4.40 -1.99
CA ASN A 6 -8.80 -4.13 -1.74
C ASN A 6 -8.59 -2.76 -1.08
N LEU A 7 -9.34 -1.75 -1.50
CA LEU A 7 -9.30 -0.43 -0.87
C LEU A 7 -9.79 -0.50 0.57
N LYS A 8 -10.91 -1.18 0.79
CA LYS A 8 -11.48 -1.35 2.13
C LYS A 8 -10.49 -2.03 3.07
N ASP A 9 -9.88 -3.11 2.61
CA ASP A 9 -8.90 -3.85 3.39
C ASP A 9 -7.67 -3.02 3.69
N GLU A 10 -7.20 -2.23 2.73
CA GLU A 10 -6.01 -1.39 2.92
C GLU A 10 -6.27 -0.26 3.92
N LEU A 11 -7.43 0.38 3.85
CA LEU A 11 -7.81 1.41 4.82
C LEU A 11 -7.86 0.84 6.23
N LYS A 12 -8.41 -0.36 6.36
CA LYS A 12 -8.48 -1.05 7.64
C LYS A 12 -7.10 -1.44 8.15
N TYR A 13 -6.26 -1.96 7.27
CA TYR A 13 -4.89 -2.36 7.61
C TYR A 13 -4.06 -1.17 8.11
N GLN A 14 -4.16 -0.02 7.44
CA GLN A 14 -3.42 1.18 7.80
C GLN A 14 -4.13 2.03 8.88
N ASP A 15 -5.32 1.63 9.29
CA ASP A 15 -6.15 2.37 10.25
C ASP A 15 -6.39 3.81 9.79
N ILE A 16 -6.76 3.97 8.52
CA ILE A 16 -7.06 5.26 7.91
C ILE A 16 -8.57 5.36 7.69
N ARG A 17 -9.16 6.46 8.13
CA ARG A 17 -10.58 6.73 7.93
C ARG A 17 -10.81 7.34 6.56
N VAL A 18 -12.01 7.12 6.02
CA VAL A 18 -12.41 7.69 4.73
C VAL A 18 -12.22 9.21 4.71
N LYS A 19 -12.57 9.88 5.80
CA LYS A 19 -12.41 11.33 5.92
C LYS A 19 -10.94 11.76 5.79
N GLU A 20 -10.04 11.02 6.41
CA GLU A 20 -8.61 11.32 6.33
C GLU A 20 -8.09 11.16 4.90
N LEU A 21 -8.51 10.10 4.24
CA LEU A 21 -8.13 9.86 2.84
C LEU A 21 -8.66 10.97 1.95
N ALA A 22 -9.92 11.39 2.16
CA ALA A 22 -10.53 12.48 1.42
C ALA A 22 -9.74 13.78 1.59
N ASP A 23 -9.41 14.13 2.84
CA ASP A 23 -8.68 15.37 3.15
C ASP A 23 -7.29 15.38 2.51
N LYS A 24 -6.59 14.26 2.52
CA LYS A 24 -5.23 14.17 2.00
C LYS A 24 -5.16 14.11 0.48
N THR A 25 -6.15 13.50 -0.16
CA THR A 25 -6.16 13.35 -1.62
C THR A 25 -6.88 14.47 -2.35
N GLY A 26 -7.71 15.22 -1.65
CA GLY A 26 -8.59 16.21 -2.29
C GLY A 26 -9.80 15.60 -2.95
N ILE A 27 -10.01 14.30 -2.82
CA ILE A 27 -11.19 13.60 -3.34
C ILE A 27 -12.30 13.73 -2.31
N SER A 28 -13.55 13.98 -2.76
CA SER A 28 -14.65 14.12 -1.81
C SER A 28 -14.91 12.82 -1.06
N LYS A 29 -15.27 12.94 0.21
CA LYS A 29 -15.66 11.78 1.03
C LYS A 29 -16.79 10.99 0.36
N ARG A 30 -17.74 11.70 -0.24
CA ARG A 30 -18.86 11.10 -0.95
C ARG A 30 -18.41 10.19 -2.07
N ALA A 31 -17.42 10.63 -2.86
CA ALA A 31 -16.87 9.83 -3.95
C ALA A 31 -16.21 8.56 -3.41
N ILE A 32 -15.42 8.69 -2.33
CA ILE A 32 -14.76 7.52 -1.73
C ILE A 32 -15.79 6.55 -1.16
N ASP A 33 -16.83 7.06 -0.50
CA ASP A 33 -17.91 6.21 0.01
C ASP A 33 -18.59 5.43 -1.13
N HIS A 34 -18.74 6.04 -2.30
CA HIS A 34 -19.29 5.36 -3.49
C HIS A 34 -18.36 4.23 -3.96
N TYR A 35 -17.05 4.42 -3.91
CA TYR A 35 -16.11 3.36 -4.29
C TYR A 35 -16.15 2.18 -3.33
N LEU A 36 -16.54 2.41 -2.08
CA LEU A 36 -16.61 1.39 -1.05
C LEU A 36 -17.99 0.72 -0.91
N ALA A 37 -19.02 1.26 -1.58
CA ALA A 37 -20.39 0.74 -1.50
C ALA A 37 -20.53 -0.57 -2.29
N GLU A 38 -21.52 -1.39 -1.92
CA GLU A 38 -21.80 -2.64 -2.64
C GLU A 38 -22.09 -2.39 -4.13
N ARG A 39 -22.86 -1.36 -4.42
CA ARG A 39 -23.08 -0.90 -5.80
C ARG A 39 -22.10 0.21 -6.08
N HIS A 40 -20.84 -0.16 -6.14
CA HIS A 40 -19.78 0.81 -6.29
C HIS A 40 -19.58 1.25 -7.73
N THR A 41 -19.02 2.46 -7.89
CA THR A 41 -18.49 2.92 -9.16
C THR A 41 -16.98 2.79 -9.09
N GLU A 42 -16.35 2.51 -10.24
CA GLU A 42 -14.90 2.48 -10.30
C GLU A 42 -14.38 3.91 -10.41
N PRO A 43 -13.29 4.24 -9.74
CA PRO A 43 -12.67 5.55 -9.91
C PRO A 43 -12.02 5.67 -11.28
N THR A 44 -11.83 6.90 -11.74
CA THR A 44 -11.02 7.15 -12.94
C THR A 44 -9.58 6.75 -12.65
N ALA A 45 -8.80 6.52 -13.70
CA ALA A 45 -7.38 6.18 -13.53
C ALA A 45 -6.64 7.24 -12.72
N GLU A 46 -6.93 8.51 -12.97
CA GLU A 46 -6.33 9.64 -12.25
C GLU A 46 -6.64 9.60 -10.75
N THR A 47 -7.91 9.37 -10.42
CA THR A 47 -8.35 9.27 -9.03
C THR A 47 -7.73 8.05 -8.35
N ALA A 48 -7.66 6.91 -9.04
CA ALA A 48 -7.04 5.70 -8.52
C ALA A 48 -5.56 5.92 -8.19
N VAL A 49 -4.84 6.66 -9.05
CA VAL A 49 -3.43 7.00 -8.80
C VAL A 49 -3.28 7.84 -7.54
N LYS A 50 -4.15 8.84 -7.34
CA LYS A 50 -4.11 9.69 -6.15
C LYS A 50 -4.31 8.87 -4.88
N ILE A 51 -5.28 7.97 -4.89
CA ILE A 51 -5.56 7.09 -3.74
C ILE A 51 -4.37 6.17 -3.47
N ALA A 52 -3.84 5.53 -4.52
CA ALA A 52 -2.72 4.61 -4.39
C ALA A 52 -1.48 5.30 -3.81
N LYS A 53 -1.15 6.48 -4.30
CA LYS A 53 0.00 7.26 -3.80
C LYS A 53 -0.16 7.61 -2.33
N GLU A 54 -1.34 8.03 -1.92
CA GLU A 54 -1.57 8.38 -0.51
C GLU A 54 -1.45 7.17 0.40
N LEU A 55 -1.89 6.01 -0.06
CA LEU A 55 -1.82 4.79 0.71
C LEU A 55 -0.45 4.07 0.60
N GLY A 56 0.42 4.55 -0.27
CA GLY A 56 1.73 3.92 -0.47
C GLY A 56 1.65 2.56 -1.17
N VAL A 57 0.63 2.35 -1.97
CA VAL A 57 0.45 1.12 -2.75
C VAL A 57 0.38 1.45 -4.23
N THR A 58 0.32 0.43 -5.08
CA THR A 58 0.17 0.61 -6.53
C THR A 58 -1.30 0.53 -6.92
N VAL A 59 -1.65 1.12 -8.07
CA VAL A 59 -3.00 0.97 -8.63
C VAL A 59 -3.25 -0.51 -8.96
N GLU A 60 -2.24 -1.20 -9.50
CA GLU A 60 -2.35 -2.63 -9.76
C GLU A 60 -2.77 -3.41 -8.51
N TYR A 61 -2.13 -3.12 -7.37
CA TYR A 61 -2.48 -3.77 -6.10
C TYR A 61 -3.93 -3.50 -5.71
N LEU A 62 -4.41 -2.27 -5.87
CA LEU A 62 -5.79 -1.94 -5.53
C LEU A 62 -6.79 -2.66 -6.43
N VAL A 63 -6.43 -2.89 -7.70
CA VAL A 63 -7.32 -3.55 -8.65
C VAL A 63 -7.28 -5.07 -8.52
N THR A 64 -6.08 -5.63 -8.39
CA THR A 64 -5.88 -7.09 -8.47
C THR A 64 -5.54 -7.75 -7.14
N GLY A 65 -5.12 -6.97 -6.14
CA GLY A 65 -4.61 -7.50 -4.89
C GLY A 65 -3.17 -8.00 -4.98
N LYS A 66 -2.51 -7.78 -6.11
CA LYS A 66 -1.15 -8.26 -6.37
C LYS A 66 -0.27 -7.15 -6.94
N ASN A 67 1.03 -7.29 -6.75
CA ASN A 67 2.02 -6.44 -7.39
C ASN A 67 2.90 -7.30 -8.31
N SER A 68 2.89 -7.02 -9.60
CA SER A 68 3.70 -7.77 -10.56
C SER A 68 5.20 -7.55 -10.37
N GLU A 69 5.59 -6.44 -9.72
CA GLU A 69 6.99 -6.14 -9.42
C GLU A 69 7.53 -6.97 -8.26
N ILE A 70 6.66 -7.59 -7.47
CA ILE A 70 7.05 -8.43 -6.34
C ILE A 70 6.97 -9.89 -6.80
N PRO A 71 8.08 -10.65 -6.78
CA PRO A 71 8.05 -12.06 -7.14
C PRO A 71 7.06 -12.86 -6.28
N ASP A 72 6.41 -13.86 -6.88
CA ASP A 72 5.42 -14.70 -6.20
C ASP A 72 6.01 -15.49 -5.03
N ASN A 73 7.33 -15.70 -5.02
CA ASN A 73 8.02 -16.46 -3.97
C ASN A 73 8.38 -15.64 -2.74
N ILE A 74 7.95 -14.40 -2.66
CA ILE A 74 8.21 -13.55 -1.49
C ILE A 74 7.22 -13.92 -0.38
N LYS A 75 7.75 -14.15 0.81
CA LYS A 75 6.93 -14.50 1.97
C LYS A 75 5.97 -13.37 2.34
N PRO A 76 4.73 -13.70 2.73
CA PRO A 76 3.74 -12.67 3.12
C PRO A 76 4.24 -11.70 4.20
N GLU A 77 4.97 -12.20 5.20
CA GLU A 77 5.53 -11.35 6.27
C GLU A 77 6.57 -10.37 5.75
N VAL A 78 7.28 -10.71 4.67
CA VAL A 78 8.26 -9.81 4.05
C VAL A 78 7.53 -8.71 3.28
N ILE A 79 6.44 -9.05 2.60
CA ILE A 79 5.62 -8.07 1.88
C ILE A 79 5.05 -7.04 2.86
N SER A 80 4.53 -7.49 4.00
CA SER A 80 4.04 -6.59 5.06
C SER A 80 5.15 -5.67 5.56
N LEU A 81 6.34 -6.21 5.76
CA LEU A 81 7.48 -5.44 6.23
C LEU A 81 7.89 -4.36 5.21
N ILE A 82 7.85 -4.68 3.92
CA ILE A 82 8.15 -3.71 2.87
C ILE A 82 7.19 -2.54 2.93
N ARG A 83 5.90 -2.79 3.15
CA ARG A 83 4.90 -1.72 3.30
C ARG A 83 5.19 -0.83 4.48
N ASP A 84 5.52 -1.44 5.62
CA ASP A 84 5.84 -0.68 6.84
C ASP A 84 7.06 0.20 6.63
N ILE A 85 8.10 -0.35 6.00
CA ILE A 85 9.34 0.38 5.70
C ILE A 85 9.07 1.56 4.78
N ASN A 86 8.14 1.42 3.83
CA ASN A 86 7.81 2.47 2.87
C ASN A 86 7.27 3.74 3.54
N HIS A 87 6.77 3.65 4.77
CA HIS A 87 6.26 4.80 5.52
C HIS A 87 7.31 5.47 6.40
N LEU A 88 8.51 4.95 6.44
CA LEU A 88 9.58 5.50 7.26
C LEU A 88 10.30 6.66 6.57
N SER A 89 10.98 7.48 7.36
CA SER A 89 11.82 8.55 6.82
C SER A 89 13.02 7.95 6.08
N GLU A 90 13.63 8.76 5.21
CA GLU A 90 14.84 8.34 4.49
C GLU A 90 15.96 7.93 5.45
N LYS A 91 16.09 8.66 6.55
CA LYS A 91 17.10 8.37 7.57
C LYS A 91 16.89 7.00 8.19
N ASP A 92 15.65 6.65 8.51
CA ASP A 92 15.31 5.35 9.08
C ASP A 92 15.49 4.24 8.06
N ILE A 93 15.17 4.49 6.79
CA ILE A 93 15.39 3.53 5.72
C ILE A 93 16.89 3.24 5.56
N ASP A 94 17.74 4.27 5.62
CA ASP A 94 19.20 4.08 5.54
C ASP A 94 19.71 3.21 6.68
N PHE A 95 19.19 3.42 7.88
CA PHE A 95 19.53 2.59 9.04
C PHE A 95 19.17 1.12 8.80
N ILE A 96 17.98 0.88 8.27
CA ILE A 96 17.51 -0.48 7.97
C ILE A 96 18.38 -1.12 6.88
N LYS A 97 18.78 -0.35 5.86
CA LYS A 97 19.68 -0.84 4.81
C LYS A 97 20.99 -1.38 5.40
N GLU A 98 21.57 -0.64 6.33
CA GLU A 98 22.81 -1.08 6.99
C GLU A 98 22.60 -2.37 7.78
N MET A 99 21.48 -2.47 8.49
CA MET A 99 21.14 -3.68 9.24
C MET A 99 21.01 -4.88 8.31
N VAL A 100 20.31 -4.72 7.19
CA VAL A 100 20.09 -5.79 6.21
C VAL A 100 21.43 -6.24 5.61
N LYS A 101 22.31 -5.30 5.26
CA LYS A 101 23.64 -5.63 4.73
C LYS A 101 24.45 -6.47 5.70
N ARG A 102 24.44 -6.12 6.98
CA ARG A 102 25.15 -6.87 8.01
C ARG A 102 24.60 -8.27 8.18
N LEU A 103 23.29 -8.43 8.12
CA LEU A 103 22.64 -9.73 8.22
C LEU A 103 22.99 -10.63 7.02
N ILE A 104 23.05 -10.07 5.82
CA ILE A 104 23.42 -10.80 4.61
C ILE A 104 24.87 -11.27 4.71
N ILE A 105 25.79 -10.39 5.09
CA ILE A 105 27.21 -10.72 5.25
C ILE A 105 27.38 -11.83 6.31
N SER A 106 26.68 -11.71 7.43
CA SER A 106 26.71 -12.72 8.48
C SER A 106 26.24 -14.09 7.99
N ALA A 107 25.17 -14.12 7.19
CA ALA A 107 24.63 -15.35 6.63
C ALA A 107 25.61 -16.01 5.63
N GLU A 108 26.30 -15.18 4.83
CA GLU A 108 27.24 -15.67 3.82
C GLU A 108 28.53 -16.27 4.44
N LYS A 109 28.84 -15.91 5.67
CA LYS A 109 30.01 -16.41 6.37
C LYS A 109 29.81 -17.77 7.01
N ILE A 110 28.60 -18.27 7.00
CA ILE A 110 28.26 -19.60 7.49
C ILE A 110 28.50 -20.63 6.39
#